data_991808f4e193527c1412413cc179a6f4
#
_entry.id   991808f4e193527c1412413cc179a6f4
#
_cell.length_a   1.000
_cell.length_b   1.000
_cell.length_c   1.000
_cell.angle_alpha   90.00
_cell.angle_beta   90.00
_cell.angle_gamma   90.00
#
_symmetry.space_group_name_H-M   'P 1'
#
loop_
_entity.id
_entity.type
_entity.pdbx_description
1 polymer ?
#
loop_
_entity_poly.entity_id
_entity_poly.type
_entity_poly.pdbx_seq_one_letter_code
_entity_poly.pdbx_strand_id
1 'polypeptide(L)'
;MKPTTSRLIFIDIIRAFAICMMLEGHFIDGLLAPEYRDENNLIFSTWLYIRGMTAPVFFTVSGFIFTYLLIREQNPEKMGWNHIRVQKGVRRGISLVIIAYLLRANIFNLFSDMTDMNVRKVDVLHCIGFSLLFLIAFYLASYKRKSHYLLPVFLLMITFVLFFFEPIYSHLTYEYLPIFLANYFTKVNGSVFTLFPWFGYASLGGFMGYMFYKYREHPHLYRNAILLYIVLGIFFLTFPYWAGKIGEETHYYTLELIAGGDYLIKRIGNVLLFFALFMLLRKVITSTLLQKIGQNTLTIYVVHYIILYGSFTGLGLYRFFHDKLNPYEAVIGAVLFVVGTLLVTFAYLNKEAIIDQKIDGIKAKIGQGIGRGFDSIKNTIKRFFS
;
A
#
# COMPACT_ATOMS: atom_id res chain seq x y z
N MET A 1 -8.51 31.67 -16.63
CA MET A 1 -9.06 30.32 -16.52
C MET A 1 -8.26 29.56 -15.46
N LYS A 2 -8.90 29.15 -14.35
CA LYS A 2 -8.26 28.24 -13.39
C LYS A 2 -7.99 26.92 -14.13
N PRO A 3 -6.78 26.37 -14.14
CA PRO A 3 -6.55 25.08 -14.75
C PRO A 3 -7.41 24.06 -14.02
N THR A 4 -8.36 23.45 -14.73
CA THR A 4 -9.10 22.31 -14.24
C THR A 4 -8.07 21.27 -13.82
N THR A 5 -8.04 20.96 -12.54
CA THR A 5 -7.09 20.01 -11.97
C THR A 5 -7.39 18.64 -12.55
N SER A 6 -6.76 18.30 -13.67
CA SER A 6 -6.94 17.02 -14.33
C SER A 6 -6.49 15.92 -13.35
N ARG A 7 -7.46 15.14 -12.92
CA ARG A 7 -7.25 13.97 -12.08
C ARG A 7 -6.42 12.94 -12.85
N LEU A 8 -5.47 12.32 -12.21
CA LEU A 8 -4.64 11.27 -12.81
C LEU A 8 -5.41 9.94 -12.81
N ILE A 9 -6.32 9.78 -13.81
CA ILE A 9 -7.22 8.62 -13.90
C ILE A 9 -6.44 7.30 -13.87
N PHE A 10 -5.27 7.22 -14.54
CA PHE A 10 -4.46 6.00 -14.57
C PHE A 10 -4.03 5.54 -13.17
N ILE A 11 -3.81 6.47 -12.24
CA ILE A 11 -3.48 6.14 -10.83
C ILE A 11 -4.68 5.47 -10.13
N ASP A 12 -5.90 5.98 -10.34
CA ASP A 12 -7.09 5.36 -9.76
C ASP A 12 -7.30 3.95 -10.32
N ILE A 13 -7.03 3.75 -11.63
CA ILE A 13 -7.14 2.43 -12.27
C ILE A 13 -6.08 1.46 -11.74
N ILE A 14 -4.82 1.90 -11.59
CA ILE A 14 -3.78 1.05 -10.97
C ILE A 14 -4.18 0.64 -9.56
N ARG A 15 -4.72 1.57 -8.76
CA ARG A 15 -5.18 1.27 -7.40
C ARG A 15 -6.35 0.29 -7.40
N ALA A 16 -7.29 0.44 -8.35
CA ALA A 16 -8.40 -0.49 -8.51
C ALA A 16 -7.92 -1.89 -8.85
N PHE A 17 -7.00 -2.01 -9.78
CA PHE A 17 -6.39 -3.29 -10.11
C PHE A 17 -5.67 -3.90 -8.89
N ALA A 18 -4.80 -3.13 -8.24
CA ALA A 18 -4.02 -3.63 -7.10
C ALA A 18 -4.92 -4.09 -5.94
N ILE A 19 -6.03 -3.37 -5.63
CA ILE A 19 -6.93 -3.79 -4.55
C ILE A 19 -7.70 -5.05 -4.93
N CYS A 20 -8.19 -5.20 -6.18
CA CYS A 20 -8.87 -6.41 -6.61
C CYS A 20 -7.95 -7.64 -6.59
N MET A 21 -6.71 -7.49 -7.07
CA MET A 21 -5.68 -8.55 -7.00
C MET A 21 -5.32 -8.91 -5.56
N MET A 22 -5.32 -7.93 -4.65
CA MET A 22 -5.08 -8.21 -3.24
C MET A 22 -6.23 -9.03 -2.63
N LEU A 23 -7.47 -8.66 -2.93
CA LEU A 23 -8.64 -9.38 -2.41
C LEU A 23 -8.62 -10.85 -2.83
N GLU A 24 -8.45 -11.11 -4.13
CA GLU A 24 -8.43 -12.47 -4.65
C GLU A 24 -7.21 -13.24 -4.13
N GLY A 25 -6.03 -12.58 -4.09
CA GLY A 25 -4.82 -13.19 -3.57
C GLY A 25 -4.95 -13.62 -2.11
N HIS A 26 -5.52 -12.77 -1.24
CA HIS A 26 -5.76 -13.13 0.16
C HIS A 26 -6.76 -14.28 0.32
N PHE A 27 -7.79 -14.33 -0.53
CA PHE A 27 -8.75 -15.41 -0.53
C PHE A 27 -8.11 -16.74 -0.92
N ILE A 28 -7.40 -16.78 -2.06
CA ILE A 28 -6.75 -18.00 -2.56
C ILE A 28 -5.64 -18.45 -1.61
N ASP A 29 -4.76 -17.55 -1.16
CA ASP A 29 -3.68 -17.89 -0.21
C ASP A 29 -4.20 -18.44 1.11
N GLY A 30 -5.32 -17.95 1.58
CA GLY A 30 -5.85 -18.37 2.86
C GLY A 30 -6.68 -19.64 2.81
N LEU A 31 -7.28 -19.96 1.65
CA LEU A 31 -8.31 -20.99 1.60
C LEU A 31 -8.00 -22.17 0.68
N LEU A 32 -7.11 -22.02 -0.32
CA LEU A 32 -6.68 -23.12 -1.20
C LEU A 32 -5.93 -24.17 -0.40
N ALA A 33 -6.26 -25.44 -0.59
CA ALA A 33 -5.61 -26.53 0.13
C ALA A 33 -4.13 -26.71 -0.32
N PRO A 34 -3.22 -27.09 0.62
CA PRO A 34 -1.78 -27.14 0.39
C PRO A 34 -1.35 -28.04 -0.76
N GLU A 35 -2.06 -29.15 -0.99
CA GLU A 35 -1.77 -30.12 -2.07
C GLU A 35 -1.88 -29.49 -3.48
N TYR A 36 -2.57 -28.36 -3.64
CA TYR A 36 -2.70 -27.65 -4.91
C TYR A 36 -1.73 -26.47 -5.06
N ARG A 37 -0.85 -26.22 -4.08
CA ARG A 37 0.13 -25.13 -4.08
C ARG A 37 1.46 -25.58 -4.71
N ASP A 38 1.38 -26.21 -5.87
CA ASP A 38 2.57 -26.69 -6.59
C ASP A 38 3.14 -25.59 -7.48
N GLU A 39 4.34 -25.10 -7.14
CA GLU A 39 5.05 -24.07 -7.93
C GLU A 39 5.54 -24.58 -9.29
N ASN A 40 5.59 -25.90 -9.52
CA ASN A 40 5.88 -26.47 -10.83
C ASN A 40 4.65 -26.43 -11.76
N ASN A 41 3.46 -26.23 -11.22
CA ASN A 41 2.27 -26.01 -12.02
C ASN A 41 2.30 -24.59 -12.63
N LEU A 42 2.31 -24.53 -13.98
CA LEU A 42 2.43 -23.27 -14.72
C LEU A 42 1.33 -22.26 -14.38
N ILE A 43 0.10 -22.70 -14.12
CA ILE A 43 -1.03 -21.83 -13.78
C ILE A 43 -0.82 -21.23 -12.40
N PHE A 44 -0.48 -22.05 -11.41
CA PHE A 44 -0.24 -21.60 -10.04
C PHE A 44 0.98 -20.69 -9.93
N SER A 45 2.11 -21.06 -10.56
CA SER A 45 3.33 -20.24 -10.54
C SER A 45 3.15 -18.90 -11.25
N THR A 46 2.43 -18.86 -12.38
CA THR A 46 2.08 -17.61 -13.07
C THR A 46 1.20 -16.73 -12.19
N TRP A 47 0.18 -17.28 -11.56
CA TRP A 47 -0.67 -16.57 -10.63
C TRP A 47 0.13 -16.02 -9.43
N LEU A 48 0.98 -16.86 -8.83
CA LEU A 48 1.85 -16.46 -7.70
C LEU A 48 2.78 -15.29 -8.07
N TYR A 49 3.34 -15.33 -9.30
CA TYR A 49 4.18 -14.27 -9.83
C TYR A 49 3.40 -12.95 -9.96
N ILE A 50 2.20 -12.97 -10.57
CA ILE A 50 1.34 -11.78 -10.76
C ILE A 50 0.87 -11.24 -9.42
N ARG A 51 0.40 -12.11 -8.52
CA ARG A 51 -0.03 -11.75 -7.17
C ARG A 51 1.10 -11.08 -6.39
N GLY A 52 2.33 -11.56 -6.52
CA GLY A 52 3.51 -10.98 -5.86
C GLY A 52 3.81 -9.53 -6.28
N MET A 53 3.21 -9.00 -7.36
CA MET A 53 3.35 -7.59 -7.76
C MET A 53 2.41 -6.63 -6.99
N THR A 54 1.38 -7.16 -6.35
CA THR A 54 0.30 -6.35 -5.75
C THR A 54 0.81 -5.36 -4.71
N ALA A 55 1.59 -5.83 -3.74
CA ALA A 55 2.12 -4.98 -2.67
C ALA A 55 3.13 -3.94 -3.19
N PRO A 56 4.15 -4.30 -4.01
CA PRO A 56 5.03 -3.33 -4.63
C PRO A 56 4.30 -2.21 -5.37
N VAL A 57 3.28 -2.56 -6.18
CA VAL A 57 2.45 -1.59 -6.90
C VAL A 57 1.70 -0.69 -5.93
N PHE A 58 1.10 -1.26 -4.88
CA PHE A 58 0.29 -0.51 -3.91
C PHE A 58 1.12 0.52 -3.13
N PHE A 59 2.31 0.14 -2.66
CA PHE A 59 3.25 1.06 -2.01
C PHE A 59 3.72 2.16 -2.95
N THR A 60 4.12 1.80 -4.18
CA THR A 60 4.61 2.77 -5.17
C THR A 60 3.53 3.78 -5.55
N VAL A 61 2.30 3.32 -5.81
CA VAL A 61 1.16 4.22 -6.12
C VAL A 61 0.84 5.14 -4.95
N SER A 62 0.90 4.63 -3.71
CA SER A 62 0.65 5.42 -2.50
C SER A 62 1.68 6.54 -2.36
N GLY A 63 2.96 6.24 -2.53
CA GLY A 63 4.04 7.23 -2.53
C GLY A 63 3.90 8.22 -3.67
N PHE A 64 3.60 7.76 -4.89
CA PHE A 64 3.42 8.59 -6.08
C PHE A 64 2.33 9.64 -5.87
N ILE A 65 1.12 9.21 -5.56
CA ILE A 65 -0.02 10.13 -5.45
C ILE A 65 0.14 11.09 -4.27
N PHE A 66 0.67 10.59 -3.14
CA PHE A 66 0.90 11.44 -1.98
C PHE A 66 1.89 12.55 -2.28
N THR A 67 3.06 12.23 -2.82
CA THR A 67 4.11 13.21 -3.15
C THR A 67 3.67 14.15 -4.25
N TYR A 68 3.03 13.65 -5.32
CA TYR A 68 2.47 14.46 -6.39
C TYR A 68 1.51 15.54 -5.86
N LEU A 69 0.59 15.16 -4.95
CA LEU A 69 -0.35 16.10 -4.34
C LEU A 69 0.32 17.04 -3.33
N LEU A 70 1.36 16.57 -2.65
CA LEU A 70 2.10 17.35 -1.66
C LEU A 70 2.84 18.52 -2.32
N ILE A 71 3.53 18.29 -3.42
CA ILE A 71 4.33 19.34 -4.11
C ILE A 71 3.50 20.22 -5.03
N ARG A 72 2.21 19.92 -5.24
CA ARG A 72 1.31 20.72 -6.08
C ARG A 72 0.90 22.04 -5.45
N GLU A 73 0.90 22.14 -4.14
CA GLU A 73 0.62 23.41 -3.44
C GLU A 73 1.83 24.34 -3.57
N GLN A 74 1.59 25.54 -4.10
CA GLN A 74 2.64 26.52 -4.38
C GLN A 74 2.53 27.79 -3.54
N ASN A 75 1.49 27.91 -2.69
CA ASN A 75 1.33 29.07 -1.83
C ASN A 75 2.36 29.02 -0.69
N PRO A 76 3.32 30.00 -0.61
CA PRO A 76 4.37 30.01 0.41
C PRO A 76 3.84 29.98 1.85
N GLU A 77 2.72 30.65 2.10
CA GLU A 77 2.09 30.71 3.45
C GLU A 77 1.55 29.36 3.90
N LYS A 78 1.26 28.47 2.95
CA LYS A 78 0.71 27.14 3.19
C LYS A 78 1.75 26.04 3.03
N MET A 79 3.03 26.37 3.08
CA MET A 79 4.13 25.41 2.93
C MET A 79 4.63 24.90 4.30
N GLY A 80 5.49 23.90 4.28
CA GLY A 80 6.06 23.30 5.49
C GLY A 80 4.98 22.61 6.33
N TRP A 81 4.98 22.85 7.64
CA TRP A 81 4.01 22.26 8.56
C TRP A 81 2.58 22.77 8.37
N ASN A 82 2.42 24.01 7.88
CA ASN A 82 1.12 24.60 7.59
C ASN A 82 0.47 24.05 6.32
N HIS A 83 1.18 23.21 5.57
CA HIS A 83 0.66 22.60 4.37
C HIS A 83 -0.48 21.65 4.70
N ILE A 84 -1.66 21.86 4.08
CA ILE A 84 -2.86 21.06 4.33
C ILE A 84 -2.64 19.56 4.06
N ARG A 85 -1.80 19.22 3.07
CA ARG A 85 -1.48 17.81 2.75
C ARG A 85 -0.56 17.17 3.78
N VAL A 86 0.33 17.95 4.41
CA VAL A 86 1.16 17.49 5.53
C VAL A 86 0.26 17.10 6.70
N GLN A 87 -0.63 18.01 7.13
CA GLN A 87 -1.53 17.75 8.25
C GLN A 87 -2.49 16.57 7.98
N LYS A 88 -3.10 16.53 6.78
CA LYS A 88 -3.94 15.40 6.37
C LYS A 88 -3.14 14.10 6.28
N GLY A 89 -1.91 14.16 5.77
CA GLY A 89 -1.03 13.01 5.63
C GLY A 89 -0.60 12.44 6.98
N VAL A 90 -0.26 13.30 7.96
CA VAL A 90 0.06 12.86 9.33
C VAL A 90 -1.14 12.16 9.97
N ARG A 91 -2.33 12.78 9.90
CA ARG A 91 -3.55 12.17 10.41
C ARG A 91 -3.81 10.82 9.75
N ARG A 92 -3.70 10.75 8.41
CA ARG A 92 -3.91 9.52 7.66
C ARG A 92 -2.88 8.44 8.02
N GLY A 93 -1.59 8.80 8.13
CA GLY A 93 -0.54 7.85 8.53
C GLY A 93 -0.81 7.23 9.90
N ILE A 94 -1.12 8.08 10.90
CA ILE A 94 -1.48 7.62 12.25
C ILE A 94 -2.77 6.78 12.22
N SER A 95 -3.79 7.23 11.48
CA SER A 95 -5.05 6.50 11.34
C SER A 95 -4.86 5.11 10.75
N LEU A 96 -4.02 4.96 9.73
CA LEU A 96 -3.73 3.66 9.12
C LEU A 96 -3.08 2.69 10.12
N VAL A 97 -2.14 3.18 10.92
CA VAL A 97 -1.50 2.37 11.97
C VAL A 97 -2.53 1.93 13.03
N ILE A 98 -3.40 2.83 13.47
CA ILE A 98 -4.46 2.50 14.44
C ILE A 98 -5.44 1.49 13.84
N ILE A 99 -5.91 1.68 12.61
CA ILE A 99 -6.81 0.74 11.93
C ILE A 99 -6.16 -0.63 11.81
N ALA A 100 -4.88 -0.69 11.47
CA ALA A 100 -4.15 -1.96 11.33
C ALA A 100 -4.14 -2.75 12.63
N TYR A 101 -3.86 -2.11 13.77
CA TYR A 101 -3.94 -2.75 15.09
C TYR A 101 -5.38 -3.15 15.44
N LEU A 102 -6.37 -2.29 15.18
CA LEU A 102 -7.76 -2.59 15.44
C LEU A 102 -8.26 -3.79 14.63
N LEU A 103 -7.90 -3.88 13.34
CA LEU A 103 -8.31 -5.03 12.51
C LEU A 103 -7.75 -6.36 13.00
N ARG A 104 -6.57 -6.35 13.63
CA ARG A 104 -5.92 -7.54 14.19
C ARG A 104 -6.36 -7.85 15.61
N ALA A 105 -6.97 -6.89 16.30
CA ALA A 105 -7.47 -7.11 17.65
C ALA A 105 -8.64 -8.11 17.63
N ASN A 106 -8.55 -9.15 18.46
CA ASN A 106 -9.66 -10.08 18.70
C ASN A 106 -10.18 -9.85 20.11
N ILE A 107 -11.46 -9.51 20.23
CA ILE A 107 -12.07 -9.17 21.53
C ILE A 107 -12.01 -10.38 22.50
N PHE A 108 -12.19 -11.59 21.99
CA PHE A 108 -12.16 -12.79 22.83
C PHE A 108 -10.75 -13.06 23.38
N ASN A 109 -9.70 -12.84 22.55
CA ASN A 109 -8.33 -13.02 22.99
C ASN A 109 -7.86 -11.90 23.92
N LEU A 110 -8.40 -10.70 23.79
CA LEU A 110 -8.05 -9.55 24.64
C LEU A 110 -8.41 -9.80 26.12
N PHE A 111 -9.45 -10.59 26.38
CA PHE A 111 -9.88 -10.97 27.74
C PHE A 111 -9.24 -12.26 28.25
N SER A 112 -8.76 -13.13 27.36
CA SER A 112 -8.15 -14.41 27.73
C SER A 112 -6.63 -14.36 27.83
N ASP A 113 -5.97 -13.59 26.98
CA ASP A 113 -4.51 -13.46 26.94
C ASP A 113 -4.08 -12.12 26.35
N MET A 114 -3.65 -11.18 27.23
CA MET A 114 -3.13 -9.87 26.83
C MET A 114 -1.82 -9.97 26.01
N THR A 115 -1.26 -11.18 25.86
CA THR A 115 -0.03 -11.43 25.09
C THR A 115 -0.28 -11.90 23.67
N ASP A 116 -1.50 -11.73 23.12
CA ASP A 116 -1.80 -12.15 21.75
C ASP A 116 -0.75 -11.62 20.75
N MET A 117 0.13 -12.53 20.34
CA MET A 117 1.23 -12.26 19.42
C MET A 117 0.72 -11.77 18.04
N ASN A 118 -0.54 -12.06 17.68
CA ASN A 118 -1.11 -11.65 16.40
C ASN A 118 -1.34 -10.14 16.33
N VAL A 119 -1.70 -9.49 17.43
CA VAL A 119 -1.88 -8.02 17.49
C VAL A 119 -0.55 -7.30 17.28
N ARG A 120 0.58 -7.90 17.68
CA ARG A 120 1.93 -7.30 17.56
C ARG A 120 2.52 -7.41 16.16
N LYS A 121 1.97 -8.26 15.29
CA LYS A 121 2.47 -8.44 13.92
C LYS A 121 2.18 -7.22 13.06
N VAL A 122 3.16 -6.83 12.28
CA VAL A 122 3.06 -5.69 11.35
C VAL A 122 2.55 -6.17 10.00
N ASP A 123 1.65 -5.41 9.40
CA ASP A 123 1.09 -5.66 8.07
C ASP A 123 1.18 -4.43 7.15
N VAL A 124 0.58 -4.54 5.97
CA VAL A 124 0.64 -3.54 4.91
C VAL A 124 0.16 -2.16 5.34
N LEU A 125 -0.91 -2.05 6.16
CA LEU A 125 -1.43 -0.75 6.60
C LEU A 125 -0.47 -0.03 7.55
N HIS A 126 0.18 -0.77 8.47
CA HIS A 126 1.22 -0.22 9.33
C HIS A 126 2.34 0.38 8.48
N CYS A 127 2.83 -0.39 7.51
CA CYS A 127 3.93 0.05 6.65
C CYS A 127 3.56 1.24 5.77
N ILE A 128 2.35 1.28 5.19
CA ILE A 128 1.87 2.44 4.42
C ILE A 128 1.73 3.66 5.33
N GLY A 129 1.18 3.50 6.54
CA GLY A 129 1.05 4.56 7.52
C GLY A 129 2.40 5.21 7.84
N PHE A 130 3.39 4.41 8.21
CA PHE A 130 4.76 4.91 8.47
C PHE A 130 5.43 5.45 7.20
N SER A 131 5.22 4.83 6.04
CA SER A 131 5.75 5.35 4.77
C SER A 131 5.28 6.78 4.50
N LEU A 132 3.99 7.08 4.73
CA LEU A 132 3.48 8.44 4.61
C LEU A 132 4.15 9.41 5.59
N LEU A 133 4.36 9.00 6.84
CA LEU A 133 5.04 9.81 7.85
C LEU A 133 6.50 10.11 7.48
N PHE A 134 7.23 9.12 6.93
CA PHE A 134 8.60 9.34 6.44
C PHE A 134 8.66 10.24 5.21
N LEU A 135 7.75 10.08 4.25
CA LEU A 135 7.65 10.99 3.11
C LEU A 135 7.43 12.44 3.56
N ILE A 136 6.58 12.64 4.58
CA ILE A 136 6.36 13.96 5.19
C ILE A 136 7.62 14.46 5.87
N ALA A 137 8.31 13.63 6.63
CA ALA A 137 9.54 14.01 7.31
C ALA A 137 10.62 14.48 6.32
N PHE A 138 10.82 13.76 5.21
CA PHE A 138 11.76 14.17 4.15
C PHE A 138 11.33 15.47 3.45
N TYR A 139 10.04 15.64 3.21
CA TYR A 139 9.51 16.91 2.69
C TYR A 139 9.80 18.07 3.64
N LEU A 140 9.52 17.92 4.92
CA LEU A 140 9.76 18.97 5.93
C LEU A 140 11.26 19.27 6.09
N ALA A 141 12.11 18.25 6.07
CA ALA A 141 13.56 18.42 6.11
C ALA A 141 14.07 19.20 4.87
N SER A 142 13.55 18.88 3.68
CA SER A 142 13.88 19.56 2.43
C SER A 142 13.38 21.02 2.44
N TYR A 143 12.17 21.25 2.93
CA TYR A 143 11.59 22.57 3.06
C TYR A 143 12.39 23.44 4.02
N LYS A 144 12.75 22.93 5.20
CA LYS A 144 13.57 23.63 6.20
C LYS A 144 14.93 24.06 5.63
N ARG A 145 15.51 23.24 4.76
CA ARG A 145 16.78 23.53 4.07
C ARG A 145 16.64 24.44 2.85
N LYS A 146 15.41 24.86 2.50
CA LYS A 146 15.09 25.71 1.33
C LYS A 146 15.66 25.15 0.01
N SER A 147 15.76 23.84 -0.14
CA SER A 147 16.33 23.19 -1.32
C SER A 147 15.30 22.31 -2.02
N HIS A 148 15.00 22.66 -3.27
CA HIS A 148 14.08 21.88 -4.12
C HIS A 148 14.63 20.52 -4.57
N TYR A 149 15.96 20.32 -4.48
CA TYR A 149 16.60 19.07 -4.92
C TYR A 149 16.69 18.04 -3.82
N LEU A 150 16.60 18.43 -2.54
CA LEU A 150 16.79 17.50 -1.42
C LEU A 150 15.72 16.42 -1.36
N LEU A 151 14.44 16.78 -1.60
CA LEU A 151 13.36 15.79 -1.54
C LEU A 151 13.56 14.65 -2.55
N PRO A 152 13.70 14.91 -3.89
CA PRO A 152 13.89 13.82 -4.83
C PRO A 152 15.20 13.05 -4.60
N VAL A 153 16.27 13.70 -4.14
CA VAL A 153 17.54 13.04 -3.80
C VAL A 153 17.35 12.11 -2.61
N PHE A 154 16.69 12.55 -1.52
CA PHE A 154 16.39 11.68 -0.38
C PHE A 154 15.54 10.47 -0.78
N LEU A 155 14.50 10.69 -1.59
CA LEU A 155 13.62 9.61 -2.04
C LEU A 155 14.38 8.57 -2.88
N LEU A 156 15.22 9.01 -3.80
CA LEU A 156 16.02 8.12 -4.64
C LEU A 156 17.10 7.40 -3.83
N MET A 157 17.80 8.12 -2.96
CA MET A 157 18.85 7.55 -2.09
C MET A 157 18.28 6.48 -1.16
N ILE A 158 17.14 6.75 -0.50
CA ILE A 158 16.49 5.77 0.38
C ILE A 158 16.04 4.54 -0.40
N THR A 159 15.48 4.73 -1.60
CA THR A 159 15.11 3.61 -2.47
C THR A 159 16.32 2.73 -2.75
N PHE A 160 17.42 3.34 -3.17
CA PHE A 160 18.65 2.61 -3.45
C PHE A 160 19.18 1.87 -2.22
N VAL A 161 19.32 2.56 -1.08
CA VAL A 161 19.85 1.96 0.16
C VAL A 161 18.98 0.79 0.61
N LEU A 162 17.66 0.94 0.62
CA LEU A 162 16.76 -0.10 1.10
C LEU A 162 16.75 -1.36 0.20
N PHE A 163 16.93 -1.21 -1.10
CA PHE A 163 16.94 -2.37 -1.99
C PHE A 163 18.33 -2.97 -2.16
N PHE A 164 19.38 -2.14 -2.22
CA PHE A 164 20.74 -2.63 -2.42
C PHE A 164 21.28 -3.37 -1.19
N PHE A 165 20.95 -2.89 0.01
CA PHE A 165 21.42 -3.49 1.26
C PHE A 165 20.41 -4.47 1.89
N GLU A 166 19.31 -4.76 1.22
CA GLU A 166 18.30 -5.70 1.74
C GLU A 166 18.88 -7.07 2.07
N PRO A 167 19.73 -7.69 1.23
CA PRO A 167 20.30 -8.99 1.55
C PRO A 167 21.13 -9.01 2.85
N ILE A 168 21.63 -7.85 3.28
CA ILE A 168 22.42 -7.72 4.52
C ILE A 168 21.50 -7.54 5.73
N TYR A 169 20.59 -6.58 5.69
CA TYR A 169 19.78 -6.27 6.87
C TYR A 169 18.56 -7.19 7.08
N SER A 170 18.14 -7.93 6.06
CA SER A 170 16.99 -8.85 6.16
C SER A 170 17.24 -10.01 7.15
N HIS A 171 18.48 -10.37 7.38
CA HIS A 171 18.89 -11.40 8.32
C HIS A 171 19.02 -10.91 9.78
N LEU A 172 18.91 -9.60 10.03
CA LEU A 172 19.03 -9.06 11.39
C LEU A 172 17.78 -9.38 12.21
N THR A 173 17.98 -9.90 13.42
CA THR A 173 16.89 -10.29 14.33
C THR A 173 16.40 -9.15 15.21
N TYR A 174 17.22 -8.11 15.40
CA TYR A 174 16.93 -6.93 16.24
C TYR A 174 16.57 -7.29 17.70
N GLU A 175 17.22 -8.29 18.28
CA GLU A 175 16.97 -8.80 19.63
C GLU A 175 17.11 -7.75 20.74
N TYR A 176 17.87 -6.68 20.49
CA TYR A 176 18.03 -5.55 21.42
C TYR A 176 16.82 -4.61 21.46
N LEU A 177 15.85 -4.77 20.54
CA LEU A 177 14.64 -3.99 20.53
C LEU A 177 13.47 -4.74 21.19
N PRO A 178 12.55 -4.02 21.88
CA PRO A 178 11.29 -4.62 22.26
C PRO A 178 10.56 -5.23 21.07
N ILE A 179 9.93 -6.40 21.23
CA ILE A 179 9.29 -7.17 20.16
C ILE A 179 8.37 -6.32 19.29
N PHE A 180 7.57 -5.43 19.88
CA PHE A 180 6.63 -4.59 19.13
C PHE A 180 7.34 -3.59 18.19
N LEU A 181 8.59 -3.18 18.49
CA LEU A 181 9.41 -2.37 17.60
C LEU A 181 10.17 -3.25 16.60
N ALA A 182 10.77 -4.36 17.05
CA ALA A 182 11.49 -5.30 16.20
C ALA A 182 10.61 -5.78 15.03
N ASN A 183 9.32 -6.01 15.26
CA ASN A 183 8.35 -6.46 14.27
C ASN A 183 8.18 -5.49 13.08
N TYR A 184 8.58 -4.24 13.20
CA TYR A 184 8.61 -3.29 12.08
C TYR A 184 9.84 -3.48 11.16
N PHE A 185 10.88 -4.18 11.63
CA PHE A 185 12.16 -4.31 10.93
C PHE A 185 12.48 -5.75 10.51
N THR A 186 11.95 -6.75 11.22
CA THR A 186 12.20 -8.16 10.93
C THR A 186 10.92 -8.98 10.79
N LYS A 187 10.99 -10.00 9.91
CA LYS A 187 9.92 -10.99 9.74
C LYS A 187 10.04 -12.18 10.69
N VAL A 188 11.14 -12.31 11.41
CA VAL A 188 11.44 -13.47 12.29
C VAL A 188 10.31 -13.72 13.29
N ASN A 189 9.67 -12.66 13.79
CA ASN A 189 8.56 -12.74 14.75
C ASN A 189 7.18 -12.91 14.07
N GLY A 190 7.13 -13.25 12.77
CA GLY A 190 5.91 -13.52 12.03
C GLY A 190 5.19 -12.30 11.44
N SER A 191 5.84 -11.12 11.38
CA SER A 191 5.32 -9.99 10.63
C SER A 191 5.26 -10.31 9.14
N VAL A 192 4.14 -9.98 8.49
CA VAL A 192 3.95 -10.21 7.05
C VAL A 192 4.70 -9.16 6.24
N PHE A 193 4.60 -7.91 6.67
CA PHE A 193 5.30 -6.77 6.08
C PHE A 193 6.18 -6.11 7.13
N THR A 194 7.36 -5.68 6.70
CA THR A 194 8.27 -4.89 7.52
C THR A 194 8.45 -3.51 6.88
N LEU A 195 8.85 -2.51 7.65
CA LEU A 195 9.04 -1.17 7.12
C LEU A 195 10.12 -1.15 6.03
N PHE A 196 11.21 -1.90 6.26
CA PHE A 196 12.24 -2.17 5.27
C PHE A 196 12.08 -3.61 4.73
N PRO A 197 12.07 -3.82 3.42
CA PRO A 197 12.34 -2.90 2.30
C PRO A 197 11.11 -2.15 1.76
N TRP A 198 9.91 -2.36 2.31
CA TRP A 198 8.64 -1.90 1.70
C TRP A 198 8.53 -0.38 1.55
N PHE A 199 9.16 0.38 2.47
CA PHE A 199 9.26 1.84 2.31
C PHE A 199 10.06 2.24 1.06
N GLY A 200 10.97 1.41 0.57
CA GLY A 200 11.68 1.63 -0.70
C GLY A 200 10.75 1.81 -1.88
N TYR A 201 9.67 1.00 -1.99
CA TYR A 201 8.66 1.17 -3.04
C TYR A 201 7.86 2.46 -2.89
N ALA A 202 7.49 2.84 -1.67
CA ALA A 202 6.79 4.10 -1.42
C ALA A 202 7.69 5.30 -1.75
N SER A 203 8.98 5.22 -1.43
CA SER A 203 9.99 6.24 -1.75
C SER A 203 10.21 6.35 -3.26
N LEU A 204 10.33 5.22 -3.97
CA LEU A 204 10.39 5.19 -5.44
C LEU A 204 9.15 5.86 -6.05
N GLY A 205 7.97 5.50 -5.58
CA GLY A 205 6.71 6.12 -6.00
C GLY A 205 6.70 7.62 -5.74
N GLY A 206 7.18 8.04 -4.56
CA GLY A 206 7.35 9.46 -4.21
C GLY A 206 8.25 10.20 -5.19
N PHE A 207 9.40 9.62 -5.54
CA PHE A 207 10.31 10.15 -6.55
C PHE A 207 9.63 10.25 -7.93
N MET A 208 8.95 9.19 -8.38
CA MET A 208 8.20 9.19 -9.64
C MET A 208 7.12 10.28 -9.66
N GLY A 209 6.36 10.44 -8.57
CA GLY A 209 5.33 11.47 -8.40
C GLY A 209 5.89 12.89 -8.43
N TYR A 210 7.06 13.10 -7.79
CA TYR A 210 7.80 14.34 -7.84
C TYR A 210 8.20 14.70 -9.28
N MET A 211 8.84 13.76 -9.98
CA MET A 211 9.28 13.99 -11.38
C MET A 211 8.08 14.22 -12.30
N PHE A 212 7.02 13.45 -12.13
CA PHE A 212 5.80 13.61 -12.94
C PHE A 212 5.17 14.99 -12.75
N TYR A 213 5.15 15.54 -11.53
CA TYR A 213 4.68 16.88 -11.27
C TYR A 213 5.63 17.94 -11.85
N LYS A 214 6.94 17.79 -11.65
CA LYS A 214 7.96 18.73 -12.14
C LYS A 214 7.86 18.94 -13.66
N TYR A 215 7.62 17.86 -14.40
CA TYR A 215 7.51 17.90 -15.86
C TYR A 215 6.08 17.95 -16.39
N ARG A 216 5.08 18.26 -15.55
CA ARG A 216 3.64 18.22 -15.91
C ARG A 216 3.25 19.09 -17.10
N GLU A 217 3.99 20.15 -17.39
CA GLU A 217 3.73 21.09 -18.50
C GLU A 217 4.44 20.67 -19.80
N HIS A 218 5.28 19.61 -19.73
CA HIS A 218 5.99 19.15 -20.92
C HIS A 218 5.02 18.45 -21.89
N PRO A 219 4.97 18.85 -23.18
CA PRO A 219 3.95 18.36 -24.13
C PRO A 219 4.00 16.84 -24.34
N HIS A 220 5.15 16.22 -24.17
CA HIS A 220 5.37 14.78 -24.36
C HIS A 220 5.57 14.01 -23.04
N LEU A 221 5.10 14.55 -21.91
CA LEU A 221 5.28 13.92 -20.59
C LEU A 221 4.97 12.43 -20.59
N TYR A 222 3.74 12.05 -21.00
CA TYR A 222 3.32 10.64 -20.96
C TYR A 222 4.18 9.76 -21.88
N ARG A 223 4.48 10.21 -23.09
CA ARG A 223 5.34 9.46 -24.03
C ARG A 223 6.72 9.21 -23.40
N ASN A 224 7.34 10.26 -22.89
CA ASN A 224 8.68 10.17 -22.31
C ASN A 224 8.68 9.33 -21.03
N ALA A 225 7.66 9.46 -20.16
CA ALA A 225 7.53 8.64 -18.97
C ALA A 225 7.32 7.15 -19.32
N ILE A 226 6.46 6.83 -20.29
CA ILE A 226 6.23 5.46 -20.76
C ILE A 226 7.53 4.83 -21.27
N LEU A 227 8.25 5.53 -22.16
CA LEU A 227 9.52 5.05 -22.71
C LEU A 227 10.56 4.82 -21.60
N LEU A 228 10.71 5.80 -20.69
CA LEU A 228 11.63 5.70 -19.57
C LEU A 228 11.29 4.50 -18.68
N TYR A 229 10.00 4.30 -18.34
CA TYR A 229 9.58 3.21 -17.47
C TYR A 229 9.70 1.85 -18.15
N ILE A 230 9.54 1.76 -19.49
CA ILE A 230 9.81 0.52 -20.22
C ILE A 230 11.32 0.20 -20.17
N VAL A 231 12.19 1.17 -20.51
CA VAL A 231 13.64 0.97 -20.51
C VAL A 231 14.15 0.58 -19.11
N LEU A 232 13.79 1.35 -18.08
CA LEU A 232 14.18 1.03 -16.71
C LEU A 232 13.52 -0.26 -16.22
N GLY A 233 12.29 -0.54 -16.62
CA GLY A 233 11.60 -1.77 -16.29
C GLY A 233 12.34 -3.00 -16.79
N ILE A 234 12.73 -3.01 -18.07
CA ILE A 234 13.53 -4.09 -18.66
C ILE A 234 14.90 -4.18 -17.98
N PHE A 235 15.54 -3.04 -17.72
CA PHE A 235 16.82 -3.01 -17.01
C PHE A 235 16.72 -3.71 -15.65
N PHE A 236 15.74 -3.34 -14.79
CA PHE A 236 15.60 -3.95 -13.47
C PHE A 236 15.15 -5.42 -13.51
N LEU A 237 14.46 -5.87 -14.55
CA LEU A 237 14.15 -7.28 -14.74
C LEU A 237 15.40 -8.11 -15.07
N THR A 238 16.34 -7.54 -15.82
CA THR A 238 17.58 -8.22 -16.22
C THR A 238 18.75 -7.98 -15.27
N PHE A 239 18.64 -6.97 -14.40
CA PHE A 239 19.72 -6.55 -13.51
C PHE A 239 20.27 -7.68 -12.60
N PRO A 240 19.45 -8.54 -11.97
CA PRO A 240 19.98 -9.62 -11.15
C PRO A 240 20.90 -10.58 -11.91
N TYR A 241 20.61 -10.84 -13.18
CA TYR A 241 21.48 -11.65 -14.03
C TYR A 241 22.85 -10.97 -14.24
N TRP A 242 22.86 -9.68 -14.54
CA TRP A 242 24.10 -8.93 -14.71
C TRP A 242 24.86 -8.73 -13.39
N ALA A 243 24.12 -8.51 -12.30
CA ALA A 243 24.71 -8.42 -10.96
C ALA A 243 25.43 -9.70 -10.56
N GLY A 244 24.84 -10.87 -10.87
CA GLY A 244 25.48 -12.17 -10.64
C GLY A 244 26.80 -12.32 -11.40
N LYS A 245 26.79 -12.06 -12.72
CA LYS A 245 28.01 -12.11 -13.53
C LYS A 245 29.13 -11.19 -13.03
N ILE A 246 28.78 -9.92 -12.72
CA ILE A 246 29.74 -8.96 -12.23
C ILE A 246 30.23 -9.38 -10.84
N GLY A 247 29.33 -9.90 -9.97
CA GLY A 247 29.69 -10.43 -8.65
C GLY A 247 30.72 -11.56 -8.74
N GLU A 248 30.45 -12.55 -9.59
CA GLU A 248 31.36 -13.68 -9.82
C GLU A 248 32.75 -13.22 -10.34
N GLU A 249 32.77 -12.28 -11.30
CA GLU A 249 34.03 -11.76 -11.87
C GLU A 249 34.82 -10.87 -10.89
N THR A 250 34.12 -10.08 -10.06
CA THR A 250 34.74 -9.11 -9.16
C THR A 250 34.85 -9.60 -7.72
N HIS A 251 34.30 -10.77 -7.40
CA HIS A 251 34.18 -11.32 -6.04
C HIS A 251 33.48 -10.37 -5.07
N TYR A 252 32.53 -9.55 -5.59
CA TYR A 252 31.77 -8.62 -4.78
C TYR A 252 30.52 -9.27 -4.22
N TYR A 253 30.62 -9.80 -3.02
CA TYR A 253 29.61 -10.63 -2.34
C TYR A 253 28.19 -10.05 -2.33
N THR A 254 28.03 -8.72 -2.17
CA THR A 254 26.70 -8.09 -2.18
C THR A 254 25.99 -8.24 -3.54
N LEU A 255 26.73 -8.24 -4.66
CA LEU A 255 26.15 -8.43 -5.99
C LEU A 255 25.69 -9.88 -6.20
N GLU A 256 26.44 -10.84 -5.67
CA GLU A 256 26.06 -12.26 -5.69
C GLU A 256 24.79 -12.49 -4.86
N LEU A 257 24.69 -11.87 -3.67
CA LEU A 257 23.48 -11.94 -2.85
C LEU A 257 22.26 -11.31 -3.54
N ILE A 258 22.44 -10.18 -4.25
CA ILE A 258 21.37 -9.55 -5.05
C ILE A 258 20.92 -10.48 -6.17
N ALA A 259 21.84 -11.16 -6.82
CA ALA A 259 21.53 -12.11 -7.88
C ALA A 259 20.73 -13.33 -7.36
N GLY A 260 21.09 -13.84 -6.18
CA GLY A 260 20.42 -14.96 -5.54
C GLY A 260 19.06 -14.63 -4.92
N GLY A 261 18.91 -13.40 -4.41
CA GLY A 261 17.70 -12.92 -3.74
C GLY A 261 16.80 -12.03 -4.61
N ASP A 262 16.87 -12.08 -5.89
CA ASP A 262 16.44 -11.18 -6.96
C ASP A 262 15.00 -10.63 -6.90
N TYR A 263 14.18 -11.08 -5.96
CA TYR A 263 12.75 -10.79 -5.86
C TYR A 263 12.44 -9.28 -5.84
N LEU A 264 13.09 -8.49 -5.00
CA LEU A 264 12.75 -7.08 -4.80
C LEU A 264 13.10 -6.23 -6.03
N ILE A 265 14.27 -6.45 -6.61
CA ILE A 265 14.75 -5.67 -7.76
C ILE A 265 13.95 -6.00 -9.01
N LYS A 266 13.67 -7.27 -9.29
CA LYS A 266 12.76 -7.65 -10.37
C LYS A 266 11.37 -7.03 -10.20
N ARG A 267 10.87 -6.91 -8.96
CA ARG A 267 9.59 -6.26 -8.69
C ARG A 267 9.61 -4.74 -8.99
N ILE A 268 10.75 -4.05 -8.86
CA ILE A 268 10.87 -2.66 -9.35
C ILE A 268 10.61 -2.63 -10.85
N GLY A 269 11.25 -3.52 -11.61
CA GLY A 269 11.05 -3.64 -13.06
C GLY A 269 9.58 -3.85 -13.41
N ASN A 270 8.92 -4.81 -12.75
CA ASN A 270 7.50 -5.08 -12.94
C ASN A 270 6.63 -3.86 -12.64
N VAL A 271 6.88 -3.15 -11.53
CA VAL A 271 6.13 -1.94 -11.15
C VAL A 271 6.24 -0.86 -12.22
N LEU A 272 7.45 -0.62 -12.74
CA LEU A 272 7.67 0.38 -13.80
C LEU A 272 6.94 0.01 -15.09
N LEU A 273 7.01 -1.25 -15.52
CA LEU A 273 6.27 -1.75 -16.69
C LEU A 273 4.75 -1.64 -16.46
N PHE A 274 4.29 -1.88 -15.25
CA PHE A 274 2.89 -1.73 -14.87
C PHE A 274 2.42 -0.27 -14.99
N PHE A 275 3.21 0.67 -14.48
CA PHE A 275 2.94 2.11 -14.65
C PHE A 275 2.93 2.49 -16.13
N ALA A 276 3.90 2.03 -16.93
CA ALA A 276 3.94 2.27 -18.37
C ALA A 276 2.68 1.74 -19.07
N LEU A 277 2.26 0.51 -18.77
CA LEU A 277 1.05 -0.10 -19.32
C LEU A 277 -0.21 0.74 -19.01
N PHE A 278 -0.43 1.10 -17.75
CA PHE A 278 -1.63 1.88 -17.39
C PHE A 278 -1.57 3.33 -17.89
N MET A 279 -0.39 3.92 -18.02
CA MET A 279 -0.23 5.20 -18.70
C MET A 279 -0.57 5.11 -20.19
N LEU A 280 -0.22 3.99 -20.84
CA LEU A 280 -0.58 3.73 -22.23
C LEU A 280 -2.10 3.58 -22.38
N LEU A 281 -2.71 2.80 -21.52
CA LEU A 281 -4.14 2.48 -21.52
C LEU A 281 -5.03 3.61 -20.98
N ARG A 282 -4.47 4.73 -20.47
CA ARG A 282 -5.22 5.80 -19.79
C ARG A 282 -6.37 6.42 -20.56
N LYS A 283 -6.32 6.37 -21.91
CA LYS A 283 -7.37 6.90 -22.78
C LYS A 283 -8.45 5.86 -23.08
N VAL A 284 -8.14 4.58 -22.96
CA VAL A 284 -9.03 3.45 -23.25
C VAL A 284 -9.80 3.05 -21.99
N ILE A 285 -9.09 2.95 -20.87
CA ILE A 285 -9.72 2.55 -19.60
C ILE A 285 -10.20 3.80 -18.87
N THR A 286 -11.45 4.16 -19.10
CA THR A 286 -12.10 5.35 -18.50
C THR A 286 -13.26 4.99 -17.57
N SER A 287 -13.41 3.71 -17.22
CA SER A 287 -14.52 3.19 -16.39
C SER A 287 -14.65 3.95 -15.06
N THR A 288 -15.83 4.52 -14.84
CA THR A 288 -16.17 5.21 -13.59
C THR A 288 -16.22 4.26 -12.39
N LEU A 289 -16.57 2.99 -12.62
CA LEU A 289 -16.56 1.95 -11.60
C LEU A 289 -15.13 1.69 -11.10
N LEU A 290 -14.18 1.49 -12.02
CA LEU A 290 -12.78 1.29 -11.65
C LEU A 290 -12.21 2.50 -10.91
N GLN A 291 -12.56 3.72 -11.35
CA GLN A 291 -12.16 4.92 -10.62
C GLN A 291 -12.72 4.95 -9.20
N LYS A 292 -14.00 4.59 -9.00
CA LYS A 292 -14.62 4.50 -7.67
C LYS A 292 -13.94 3.44 -6.80
N ILE A 293 -13.61 2.28 -7.35
CA ILE A 293 -12.84 1.24 -6.63
C ILE A 293 -11.49 1.80 -6.18
N GLY A 294 -10.72 2.40 -7.10
CA GLY A 294 -9.41 2.96 -6.79
C GLY A 294 -9.43 4.09 -5.76
N GLN A 295 -10.55 4.83 -5.66
CA GLN A 295 -10.74 5.90 -4.67
C GLN A 295 -11.01 5.36 -3.26
N ASN A 296 -11.67 4.22 -3.15
CA ASN A 296 -12.17 3.67 -1.90
C ASN A 296 -11.37 2.46 -1.41
N THR A 297 -10.09 2.36 -1.80
CA THR A 297 -9.24 1.19 -1.49
C THR A 297 -9.11 0.89 0.00
N LEU A 298 -9.11 1.92 0.88
CA LEU A 298 -9.03 1.69 2.33
C LEU A 298 -10.32 1.06 2.86
N THR A 299 -11.48 1.55 2.45
CA THR A 299 -12.77 0.99 2.87
C THR A 299 -12.91 -0.46 2.38
N ILE A 300 -12.55 -0.72 1.11
CA ILE A 300 -12.52 -2.06 0.54
C ILE A 300 -11.59 -2.97 1.34
N TYR A 301 -10.39 -2.46 1.71
CA TYR A 301 -9.44 -3.20 2.54
C TYR A 301 -10.03 -3.58 3.91
N VAL A 302 -10.69 -2.65 4.59
CA VAL A 302 -11.30 -2.92 5.89
C VAL A 302 -12.41 -3.95 5.78
N VAL A 303 -13.30 -3.79 4.78
CA VAL A 303 -14.43 -4.71 4.56
C VAL A 303 -13.96 -6.13 4.25
N HIS A 304 -12.98 -6.30 3.35
CA HIS A 304 -12.45 -7.62 3.03
C HIS A 304 -11.82 -8.30 4.25
N TYR A 305 -11.07 -7.54 5.05
CA TYR A 305 -10.41 -8.07 6.24
C TYR A 305 -11.43 -8.60 7.26
N ILE A 306 -12.53 -7.87 7.44
CA ILE A 306 -13.63 -8.30 8.31
C ILE A 306 -14.29 -9.57 7.76
N ILE A 307 -14.60 -9.63 6.47
CA ILE A 307 -15.28 -10.79 5.87
C ILE A 307 -14.34 -12.02 5.89
N LEU A 308 -13.09 -11.85 5.50
CA LEU A 308 -12.15 -12.97 5.35
C LEU A 308 -11.63 -13.45 6.69
N TYR A 309 -11.14 -12.55 7.55
CA TYR A 309 -10.44 -12.92 8.79
C TYR A 309 -11.32 -12.74 10.05
N GLY A 310 -12.48 -12.10 9.93
CA GLY A 310 -13.41 -11.90 11.05
C GLY A 310 -13.04 -10.76 11.99
N SER A 311 -11.86 -10.13 11.84
CA SER A 311 -11.40 -9.02 12.67
C SER A 311 -11.68 -9.25 14.17
N PHE A 312 -12.44 -8.35 14.82
CA PHE A 312 -12.75 -8.39 16.25
C PHE A 312 -13.39 -9.70 16.75
N THR A 313 -14.15 -10.40 15.89
CA THR A 313 -14.88 -11.61 16.27
C THR A 313 -14.11 -12.89 15.97
N GLY A 314 -13.09 -12.83 15.10
CA GLY A 314 -12.43 -14.02 14.56
C GLY A 314 -13.36 -14.96 13.75
N LEU A 315 -14.59 -14.53 13.42
CA LEU A 315 -15.59 -15.32 12.69
C LEU A 315 -15.59 -14.95 11.20
N GLY A 316 -14.41 -15.02 10.56
CA GLY A 316 -14.26 -14.82 9.12
C GLY A 316 -14.28 -16.14 8.33
N LEU A 317 -14.33 -16.04 6.99
CA LEU A 317 -14.27 -17.19 6.08
C LEU A 317 -13.04 -18.07 6.35
N TYR A 318 -11.92 -17.45 6.70
CA TYR A 318 -10.67 -18.12 7.04
C TYR A 318 -10.85 -19.17 8.14
N ARG A 319 -11.66 -18.90 9.16
CA ARG A 319 -11.93 -19.86 10.26
C ARG A 319 -12.57 -21.16 9.78
N PHE A 320 -13.40 -21.09 8.74
CA PHE A 320 -14.20 -22.25 8.30
C PHE A 320 -13.55 -22.99 7.13
N PHE A 321 -12.85 -22.27 6.25
CA PHE A 321 -12.37 -22.76 4.96
C PHE A 321 -10.84 -22.74 4.81
N HIS A 322 -10.08 -22.40 5.85
CA HIS A 322 -8.62 -22.37 5.81
C HIS A 322 -8.07 -23.70 5.28
N ASP A 323 -7.26 -23.63 4.21
CA ASP A 323 -6.59 -24.75 3.59
C ASP A 323 -7.52 -25.93 3.16
N LYS A 324 -8.75 -25.64 2.76
CA LYS A 324 -9.75 -26.68 2.44
C LYS A 324 -10.26 -26.68 1.01
N LEU A 325 -10.13 -25.57 0.28
CA LEU A 325 -10.74 -25.44 -1.03
C LEU A 325 -9.88 -26.10 -2.13
N ASN A 326 -10.57 -26.78 -3.06
CA ASN A 326 -9.92 -27.19 -4.31
C ASN A 326 -9.75 -25.99 -5.27
N PRO A 327 -8.97 -26.10 -6.38
CA PRO A 327 -8.70 -25.00 -7.28
C PRO A 327 -9.96 -24.35 -7.89
N TYR A 328 -10.97 -25.14 -8.24
CA TYR A 328 -12.22 -24.63 -8.82
C TYR A 328 -13.01 -23.82 -7.79
N GLU A 329 -13.15 -24.36 -6.58
CA GLU A 329 -13.81 -23.66 -5.45
C GLU A 329 -13.06 -22.39 -5.09
N ALA A 330 -11.73 -22.43 -5.07
CA ALA A 330 -10.89 -21.28 -4.75
C ALA A 330 -11.05 -20.15 -5.78
N VAL A 331 -11.04 -20.47 -7.09
CA VAL A 331 -11.19 -19.46 -8.16
C VAL A 331 -12.60 -18.89 -8.16
N ILE A 332 -13.64 -19.72 -8.13
CA ILE A 332 -15.03 -19.26 -8.10
C ILE A 332 -15.29 -18.47 -6.83
N GLY A 333 -14.84 -18.98 -5.68
CA GLY A 333 -14.96 -18.33 -4.39
C GLY A 333 -14.25 -16.98 -4.35
N ALA A 334 -13.05 -16.85 -4.94
CA ALA A 334 -12.33 -15.59 -5.03
C ALA A 334 -13.11 -14.53 -5.85
N VAL A 335 -13.69 -14.92 -6.99
CA VAL A 335 -14.54 -14.02 -7.80
C VAL A 335 -15.74 -13.56 -6.98
N LEU A 336 -16.45 -14.49 -6.32
CA LEU A 336 -17.61 -14.15 -5.48
C LEU A 336 -17.21 -13.28 -4.30
N PHE A 337 -16.05 -13.54 -3.68
CA PHE A 337 -15.52 -12.76 -2.59
C PHE A 337 -15.19 -11.31 -3.01
N VAL A 338 -14.51 -11.13 -4.15
CA VAL A 338 -14.21 -9.79 -4.70
C VAL A 338 -15.49 -9.03 -4.98
N VAL A 339 -16.43 -9.63 -5.71
CA VAL A 339 -17.73 -9.00 -6.04
C VAL A 339 -18.51 -8.69 -4.77
N GLY A 340 -18.64 -9.64 -3.85
CA GLY A 340 -19.36 -9.46 -2.58
C GLY A 340 -18.74 -8.34 -1.74
N THR A 341 -17.42 -8.29 -1.61
CA THR A 341 -16.70 -7.22 -0.88
C THR A 341 -16.96 -5.85 -1.51
N LEU A 342 -16.93 -5.75 -2.83
CA LEU A 342 -17.24 -4.50 -3.53
C LEU A 342 -18.70 -4.08 -3.33
N LEU A 343 -19.65 -5.01 -3.43
CA LEU A 343 -21.07 -4.73 -3.20
C LEU A 343 -21.33 -4.23 -1.78
N VAL A 344 -20.79 -4.91 -0.77
CA VAL A 344 -20.90 -4.49 0.64
C VAL A 344 -20.29 -3.10 0.84
N THR A 345 -19.10 -2.88 0.27
CA THR A 345 -18.43 -1.57 0.39
C THR A 345 -19.27 -0.47 -0.24
N PHE A 346 -19.79 -0.64 -1.45
CA PHE A 346 -20.59 0.39 -2.10
C PHE A 346 -21.95 0.58 -1.45
N ALA A 347 -22.56 -0.48 -0.93
CA ALA A 347 -23.79 -0.36 -0.12
C ALA A 347 -23.53 0.46 1.16
N TYR A 348 -22.40 0.24 1.82
CA TYR A 348 -21.98 1.03 2.99
C TYR A 348 -21.81 2.51 2.62
N LEU A 349 -21.03 2.82 1.58
CA LEU A 349 -20.75 4.19 1.13
C LEU A 349 -22.03 4.93 0.72
N ASN A 350 -22.96 4.25 0.05
CA ASN A 350 -24.25 4.84 -0.34
C ASN A 350 -25.15 5.14 0.87
N LYS A 351 -25.04 4.37 1.95
CA LYS A 351 -25.81 4.56 3.19
C LYS A 351 -25.14 5.50 4.19
N GLU A 352 -23.89 5.89 3.97
CA GLU A 352 -23.13 6.74 4.90
C GLU A 352 -23.86 8.06 5.21
N ALA A 353 -24.43 8.70 4.18
CA ALA A 353 -25.22 9.93 4.37
C ALA A 353 -26.45 9.70 5.25
N ILE A 354 -27.13 8.56 5.12
CA ILE A 354 -28.30 8.20 5.94
C ILE A 354 -27.88 7.89 7.39
N ILE A 355 -26.73 7.21 7.56
CA ILE A 355 -26.18 6.90 8.87
C ILE A 355 -25.77 8.19 9.59
N ASP A 356 -25.13 9.11 8.87
CA ASP A 356 -24.75 10.43 9.40
C ASP A 356 -25.98 11.21 9.88
N GLN A 357 -27.04 11.27 9.10
CA GLN A 357 -28.30 11.94 9.51
C GLN A 357 -28.92 11.32 10.77
N LYS A 358 -28.91 9.98 10.89
CA LYS A 358 -29.41 9.29 12.08
C LYS A 358 -28.56 9.58 13.32
N ILE A 359 -27.23 9.59 13.17
CA ILE A 359 -26.31 9.93 14.26
C ILE A 359 -26.54 11.37 14.71
N ASP A 360 -26.70 12.32 13.79
CA ASP A 360 -26.97 13.72 14.11
C ASP A 360 -28.35 13.89 14.80
N GLY A 361 -29.35 13.12 14.39
CA GLY A 361 -30.66 13.06 15.05
C GLY A 361 -30.60 12.50 16.48
N ILE A 362 -29.78 11.49 16.71
CA ILE A 362 -29.55 10.93 18.05
C ILE A 362 -28.83 11.94 18.95
N LYS A 363 -27.83 12.66 18.42
CA LYS A 363 -27.12 13.72 19.15
C LYS A 363 -28.04 14.83 19.61
N ALA A 364 -28.91 15.30 18.73
CA ALA A 364 -29.91 16.32 19.06
C ALA A 364 -30.82 15.89 20.22
N LYS A 365 -31.10 14.57 20.36
CA LYS A 365 -31.89 14.00 21.44
C LYS A 365 -31.14 13.83 22.78
N ILE A 366 -29.83 13.60 22.72
CA ILE A 366 -29.03 13.26 23.92
C ILE A 366 -28.45 14.52 24.63
N GLY A 367 -28.51 15.66 23.97
CA GLY A 367 -28.07 16.94 24.56
C GLY A 367 -26.56 17.24 24.45
N GLN A 368 -26.20 18.52 24.73
CA GLN A 368 -24.87 19.06 24.40
C GLN A 368 -23.67 18.40 25.13
N GLY A 369 -23.90 17.78 26.28
CA GLY A 369 -22.81 17.18 27.09
C GLY A 369 -22.20 15.92 26.49
N ILE A 370 -23.03 15.06 25.93
CA ILE A 370 -22.62 13.77 25.33
C ILE A 370 -22.31 13.96 23.81
N GLY A 371 -22.88 15.00 23.21
CA GLY A 371 -22.67 15.33 21.81
C GLY A 371 -21.20 15.52 21.39
N ARG A 372 -20.35 16.08 22.25
CA ARG A 372 -18.90 16.26 21.98
C ARG A 372 -18.15 14.94 21.82
N GLY A 373 -18.53 13.91 22.56
CA GLY A 373 -17.97 12.57 22.42
C GLY A 373 -18.34 11.93 21.08
N PHE A 374 -19.61 12.03 20.68
CA PHE A 374 -20.10 11.52 19.40
C PHE A 374 -19.51 12.28 18.20
N ASP A 375 -19.30 13.61 18.30
CA ASP A 375 -18.62 14.39 17.28
C ASP A 375 -17.16 13.97 17.11
N SER A 376 -16.49 13.69 18.22
CA SER A 376 -15.13 13.15 18.17
C SER A 376 -15.08 11.80 17.45
N ILE A 377 -15.99 10.88 17.79
CA ILE A 377 -16.07 9.55 17.19
C ILE A 377 -16.46 9.66 15.70
N LYS A 378 -17.50 10.42 15.35
CA LYS A 378 -17.93 10.65 13.96
C LYS A 378 -16.81 11.27 13.11
N ASN A 379 -16.18 12.32 13.64
CA ASN A 379 -15.07 12.96 12.94
C ASN A 379 -13.85 12.07 12.84
N THR A 380 -13.64 11.19 13.81
CA THR A 380 -12.60 10.16 13.75
C THR A 380 -12.93 9.14 12.66
N ILE A 381 -14.15 8.59 12.63
CA ILE A 381 -14.59 7.64 11.60
C ILE A 381 -14.53 8.27 10.21
N LYS A 382 -15.06 9.48 10.01
CA LYS A 382 -14.95 10.19 8.71
C LYS A 382 -13.52 10.47 8.28
N ARG A 383 -12.63 10.77 9.24
CA ARG A 383 -11.20 10.99 8.98
C ARG A 383 -10.45 9.71 8.66
N PHE A 384 -10.91 8.57 9.15
CA PHE A 384 -10.34 7.26 8.84
C PHE A 384 -10.59 6.85 7.39
N PHE A 385 -11.75 7.18 6.83
CA PHE A 385 -12.16 6.75 5.50
C PHE A 385 -12.02 7.83 4.42
N SER A 386 -11.66 9.06 4.76
CA SER A 386 -11.32 10.15 3.84
C SER A 386 -9.82 10.27 3.62
#